data_984e2817370e955733a7625a6382e9fe
#
_entry.id   984e2817370e955733a7625a6382e9fe
#
_cell.length_a   1.000
_cell.length_b   1.000
_cell.length_c   1.000
_cell.angle_alpha   90.00
_cell.angle_beta   90.00
_cell.angle_gamma   90.00
#
_symmetry.space_group_name_H-M   'P 1'
#
loop_
_entity.id
_entity.type
_entity.pdbx_description
1 polymer ?
#
loop_
_entity_poly.entity_id
_entity_poly.type
_entity_poly.pdbx_seq_one_letter_code
_entity_poly.pdbx_strand_id
1 'polypeptide(L)'
;MFKFSDRHIEEYQTLGYTVFHGIIPTKLIDELRRECDRGAEQVRAQNGPQSQRFQPIAKFDIKQKPFEEFQNLAEIRDAVTRIIQVDWEPSGLDVMGVLIEPANDPYCMRWHRDWRDNIPGLDVRDWEEHYLDPRMFNQVNAALYEDTCTWVVPGSHLRPDTDAEILRFPERPIPAPQFDGLGAAARERVSLDYLESLPGAKRILLDAGDYCLYRNALWHTGNYTPYKKRATLHDGTNNTIFKEWAQKARQVAAERVAAGLEWENPNTERLAELIG
;
A
#
# COMPACT_ATOMS: atom_id res chain seq x y z
N MET A 1 -9.82 23.65 -6.35
CA MET A 1 -10.75 23.08 -5.36
C MET A 1 -11.20 21.72 -5.90
N PHE A 2 -11.03 20.66 -5.14
CA PHE A 2 -11.43 19.29 -5.52
C PHE A 2 -12.92 19.21 -5.86
N LYS A 3 -13.26 18.38 -6.86
CA LYS A 3 -14.64 18.06 -7.21
C LYS A 3 -14.77 16.57 -7.47
N PHE A 4 -15.62 15.92 -6.69
CA PHE A 4 -15.98 14.53 -6.92
C PHE A 4 -16.78 14.36 -8.21
N SER A 5 -16.56 13.27 -8.94
CA SER A 5 -17.29 12.90 -10.14
C SER A 5 -17.44 11.39 -10.24
N ASP A 6 -18.36 10.90 -11.07
CA ASP A 6 -18.57 9.47 -11.32
C ASP A 6 -17.34 8.77 -11.90
N ARG A 7 -16.43 9.53 -12.54
CA ARG A 7 -15.14 9.03 -13.00
C ARG A 7 -14.32 8.41 -11.88
N HIS A 8 -14.35 8.97 -10.66
CA HIS A 8 -13.62 8.39 -9.53
C HIS A 8 -14.17 7.02 -9.12
N ILE A 9 -15.49 6.82 -9.23
CA ILE A 9 -16.12 5.52 -9.00
C ILE A 9 -15.70 4.53 -10.10
N GLU A 10 -15.77 4.95 -11.36
CA GLU A 10 -15.39 4.13 -12.52
C GLU A 10 -13.91 3.70 -12.44
N GLU A 11 -13.00 4.64 -12.17
CA GLU A 11 -11.58 4.35 -12.00
C GLU A 11 -11.33 3.35 -10.87
N TYR A 12 -11.93 3.58 -9.70
CA TYR A 12 -11.77 2.67 -8.58
C TYR A 12 -12.31 1.26 -8.89
N GLN A 13 -13.46 1.16 -9.56
CA GLN A 13 -14.06 -0.13 -9.93
C GLN A 13 -13.27 -0.87 -11.01
N THR A 14 -12.73 -0.16 -12.01
CA THR A 14 -12.08 -0.77 -13.18
C THR A 14 -10.57 -0.90 -13.02
N LEU A 15 -9.90 0.12 -12.47
CA LEU A 15 -8.45 0.15 -12.29
C LEU A 15 -8.03 -0.39 -10.92
N GLY A 16 -8.90 -0.33 -9.92
CA GLY A 16 -8.62 -0.67 -8.53
C GLY A 16 -8.05 0.49 -7.71
N TYR A 17 -7.99 1.68 -8.28
CA TYR A 17 -7.59 2.91 -7.59
C TYR A 17 -8.20 4.14 -8.26
N THR A 18 -8.30 5.22 -7.48
CA THR A 18 -8.61 6.55 -7.99
C THR A 18 -7.84 7.61 -7.21
N VAL A 19 -7.64 8.78 -7.81
CA VAL A 19 -6.89 9.88 -7.20
C VAL A 19 -7.79 11.10 -7.03
N PHE A 20 -7.92 11.58 -5.81
CA PHE A 20 -8.58 12.84 -5.48
C PHE A 20 -7.55 13.96 -5.51
N HIS A 21 -7.43 14.63 -6.66
CA HIS A 21 -6.43 15.66 -6.87
C HIS A 21 -6.68 16.91 -6.04
N GLY A 22 -5.66 17.34 -5.29
CA GLY A 22 -5.66 18.58 -4.51
C GLY A 22 -6.77 18.64 -3.43
N ILE A 23 -7.17 17.49 -2.88
CA ILE A 23 -8.23 17.41 -1.86
C ILE A 23 -7.73 17.88 -0.48
N ILE A 24 -6.43 17.77 -0.20
CA ILE A 24 -5.85 18.17 1.08
C ILE A 24 -5.51 19.67 1.03
N PRO A 25 -6.02 20.51 1.97
CA PRO A 25 -5.73 21.93 1.98
C PRO A 25 -4.23 22.23 2.17
N THR A 26 -3.70 23.21 1.43
CA THR A 26 -2.27 23.57 1.46
C THR A 26 -1.78 23.89 2.88
N LYS A 27 -2.58 24.59 3.69
CA LYS A 27 -2.22 24.90 5.08
C LYS A 27 -1.98 23.63 5.90
N LEU A 28 -2.85 22.62 5.74
CA LEU A 28 -2.72 21.35 6.44
C LEU A 28 -1.49 20.57 5.95
N ILE A 29 -1.21 20.60 4.63
CA ILE A 29 0.01 20.00 4.06
C ILE A 29 1.26 20.55 4.74
N ASP A 30 1.35 21.87 4.93
CA ASP A 30 2.52 22.50 5.56
C ASP A 30 2.66 22.14 7.04
N GLU A 31 1.55 21.94 7.75
CA GLU A 31 1.56 21.47 9.13
C GLU A 31 2.00 20.01 9.22
N LEU A 32 1.44 19.14 8.37
CA LEU A 32 1.79 17.73 8.29
C LEU A 32 3.27 17.53 7.90
N ARG A 33 3.79 18.27 6.92
CA ARG A 33 5.20 18.20 6.52
C ARG A 33 6.15 18.42 7.69
N ARG A 34 5.91 19.47 8.52
CA ARG A 34 6.74 19.75 9.69
C ARG A 34 6.76 18.59 10.69
N GLU A 35 5.62 17.99 10.94
CA GLU A 35 5.54 16.87 11.87
C GLU A 35 6.09 15.56 11.24
N CYS A 36 5.93 15.37 9.93
CA CYS A 36 6.55 14.24 9.21
C CYS A 36 8.09 14.35 9.23
N ASP A 37 8.67 15.54 9.09
CA ASP A 37 10.12 15.71 9.18
C ASP A 37 10.65 15.33 10.58
N ARG A 38 9.95 15.72 11.65
CA ARG A 38 10.30 15.31 13.03
C ARG A 38 10.18 13.80 13.24
N GLY A 39 9.10 13.18 12.72
CA GLY A 39 8.92 11.71 12.79
C GLY A 39 10.01 10.97 12.02
N ALA A 40 10.38 11.46 10.83
CA ALA A 40 11.46 10.92 10.03
C ALA A 40 12.83 10.99 10.73
N GLU A 41 13.15 12.10 11.40
CA GLU A 41 14.36 12.26 12.22
C GLU A 41 14.39 11.21 13.35
N GLN A 42 13.29 11.08 14.09
CA GLN A 42 13.20 10.13 15.21
C GLN A 42 13.35 8.67 14.74
N VAL A 43 12.65 8.26 13.69
CA VAL A 43 12.74 6.86 13.21
C VAL A 43 14.12 6.56 12.64
N ARG A 44 14.77 7.54 11.97
CA ARG A 44 16.15 7.36 11.48
C ARG A 44 17.16 7.26 12.61
N ALA A 45 16.96 8.00 13.70
CA ALA A 45 17.78 7.86 14.89
C ALA A 45 17.61 6.52 15.61
N GLN A 46 16.42 5.95 15.58
CA GLN A 46 16.09 4.65 16.20
C GLN A 46 16.50 3.45 15.35
N ASN A 47 16.17 3.47 14.04
CA ASN A 47 16.23 2.31 13.16
C ASN A 47 17.27 2.46 12.03
N GLY A 48 17.97 3.59 11.99
CA GLY A 48 18.99 3.87 10.99
C GLY A 48 18.49 4.63 9.75
N PRO A 49 19.45 5.13 8.93
CA PRO A 49 19.18 6.07 7.84
C PRO A 49 18.33 5.47 6.69
N GLN A 50 18.30 4.17 6.57
CA GLN A 50 17.53 3.48 5.52
C GLN A 50 16.05 3.25 5.87
N SER A 51 15.57 3.82 6.97
CA SER A 51 14.15 3.78 7.34
C SER A 51 13.28 4.41 6.24
N GLN A 52 12.28 3.66 5.76
CA GLN A 52 11.33 4.10 4.73
C GLN A 52 9.94 4.38 5.30
N ARG A 53 9.76 4.22 6.60
CA ARG A 53 8.46 4.35 7.27
C ARG A 53 8.65 4.67 8.74
N PHE A 54 7.77 5.52 9.28
CA PHE A 54 7.51 5.57 10.70
C PHE A 54 6.02 5.29 10.97
N GLN A 55 5.76 4.35 11.88
CA GLN A 55 4.42 3.80 12.16
C GLN A 55 4.45 3.02 13.48
N PRO A 56 3.38 3.10 14.31
CA PRO A 56 2.27 4.03 14.16
C PRO A 56 2.67 5.46 14.57
N ILE A 57 1.94 6.44 14.04
CA ILE A 57 2.18 7.88 14.33
C ILE A 57 2.13 8.17 15.83
N ALA A 58 1.20 7.53 16.55
CA ALA A 58 1.01 7.71 17.99
C ALA A 58 2.26 7.39 18.86
N LYS A 59 3.26 6.67 18.33
CA LYS A 59 4.49 6.32 19.06
C LYS A 59 5.59 7.36 18.97
N PHE A 60 5.42 8.40 18.15
CA PHE A 60 6.44 9.42 17.91
C PHE A 60 6.11 10.71 18.65
N ASP A 61 7.15 11.42 19.11
CA ASP A 61 7.01 12.72 19.77
C ASP A 61 6.82 13.83 18.73
N ILE A 62 5.62 13.85 18.16
CA ILE A 62 5.15 14.80 17.15
C ILE A 62 3.75 15.28 17.49
N LYS A 63 3.33 16.41 16.92
CA LYS A 63 1.95 16.87 17.11
C LYS A 63 0.97 15.98 16.36
N GLN A 64 0.08 15.33 17.10
CA GLN A 64 -0.93 14.42 16.56
C GLN A 64 -2.06 15.15 15.83
N LYS A 65 -2.40 16.38 16.29
CA LYS A 65 -3.54 17.15 15.79
C LYS A 65 -3.62 17.31 14.26
N PRO A 66 -2.54 17.61 13.51
CA PRO A 66 -2.64 17.71 12.05
C PRO A 66 -3.04 16.38 11.39
N PHE A 67 -2.64 15.25 11.95
CA PHE A 67 -3.02 13.92 11.44
C PHE A 67 -4.47 13.58 11.76
N GLU A 68 -4.96 13.96 12.95
CA GLU A 68 -6.39 13.86 13.30
C GLU A 68 -7.25 14.73 12.38
N GLU A 69 -6.80 15.96 12.08
CA GLU A 69 -7.47 16.86 11.14
C GLU A 69 -7.53 16.25 9.73
N PHE A 70 -6.43 15.66 9.25
CA PHE A 70 -6.40 14.94 7.98
C PHE A 70 -7.41 13.78 7.92
N GLN A 71 -7.44 12.92 8.94
CA GLN A 71 -8.36 11.77 9.00
C GLN A 71 -9.83 12.19 9.05
N ASN A 72 -10.12 13.42 9.52
CA ASN A 72 -11.47 13.95 9.67
C ASN A 72 -11.85 14.98 8.60
N LEU A 73 -11.05 15.16 7.53
CA LEU A 73 -11.43 16.04 6.42
C LEU A 73 -12.76 15.61 5.80
N ALA A 74 -13.76 16.50 5.87
CA ALA A 74 -15.12 16.22 5.43
C ALA A 74 -15.18 15.83 3.94
N GLU A 75 -14.36 16.47 3.09
CA GLU A 75 -14.27 16.19 1.66
C GLU A 75 -13.74 14.78 1.37
N ILE A 76 -12.76 14.32 2.13
CA ILE A 76 -12.24 12.96 2.03
C ILE A 76 -13.29 11.95 2.51
N ARG A 77 -13.92 12.22 3.65
CA ARG A 77 -14.98 11.37 4.21
C ARG A 77 -16.11 11.18 3.21
N ASP A 78 -16.63 12.26 2.62
CA ASP A 78 -17.68 12.21 1.60
C ASP A 78 -17.23 11.45 0.34
N ALA A 79 -16.06 11.78 -0.21
CA ALA A 79 -15.56 11.17 -1.45
C ALA A 79 -15.35 9.65 -1.30
N VAL A 80 -14.75 9.21 -0.21
CA VAL A 80 -14.52 7.78 0.05
C VAL A 80 -15.84 7.06 0.27
N THR A 81 -16.77 7.62 1.06
CA THR A 81 -18.10 7.01 1.30
C THR A 81 -18.87 6.78 0.00
N ARG A 82 -18.80 7.72 -0.95
CA ARG A 82 -19.43 7.56 -2.27
C ARG A 82 -18.86 6.39 -3.09
N ILE A 83 -17.59 6.06 -2.88
CA ILE A 83 -16.93 4.95 -3.60
C ILE A 83 -17.22 3.61 -2.93
N ILE A 84 -16.99 3.49 -1.63
CA ILE A 84 -17.10 2.20 -0.94
C ILE A 84 -18.53 1.88 -0.47
N GLN A 85 -19.41 2.89 -0.46
CA GLN A 85 -20.85 2.79 -0.17
C GLN A 85 -21.19 2.12 1.16
N VAL A 86 -20.34 2.28 2.16
CA VAL A 86 -20.55 1.82 3.54
C VAL A 86 -19.98 2.84 4.51
N ASP A 87 -20.44 2.82 5.74
CA ASP A 87 -19.84 3.58 6.83
C ASP A 87 -18.43 3.05 7.09
N TRP A 88 -17.50 3.96 7.22
CA TRP A 88 -16.10 3.64 7.42
C TRP A 88 -15.42 4.60 8.38
N GLU A 89 -14.33 4.14 8.96
CA GLU A 89 -13.43 4.92 9.81
C GLU A 89 -12.00 4.82 9.31
N PRO A 90 -11.18 5.87 9.44
CA PRO A 90 -9.75 5.76 9.26
C PRO A 90 -9.16 4.76 10.28
N SER A 91 -7.95 4.29 10.03
CA SER A 91 -7.34 3.27 10.91
C SER A 91 -7.02 3.78 12.31
N GLY A 92 -7.00 5.10 12.53
CA GLY A 92 -6.55 5.74 13.75
C GLY A 92 -5.03 5.91 13.80
N LEU A 93 -4.56 6.80 14.71
CA LEU A 93 -3.14 7.15 14.79
C LEU A 93 -2.25 6.03 15.35
N ASP A 94 -2.84 5.04 16.00
CA ASP A 94 -2.18 3.81 16.46
C ASP A 94 -1.92 2.79 15.36
N VAL A 95 -2.41 3.04 14.15
CA VAL A 95 -2.19 2.19 12.97
C VAL A 95 -1.60 2.99 11.83
N MET A 96 -2.07 4.22 11.61
CA MET A 96 -1.60 5.11 10.56
C MET A 96 -0.08 5.30 10.58
N GLY A 97 0.54 5.34 9.40
CA GLY A 97 1.97 5.59 9.23
C GLY A 97 2.27 6.64 8.18
N VAL A 98 3.55 6.96 8.06
CA VAL A 98 4.09 7.81 7.00
C VAL A 98 5.18 7.06 6.27
N LEU A 99 5.07 6.99 4.96
CA LEU A 99 6.11 6.48 4.08
C LEU A 99 7.06 7.62 3.73
N ILE A 100 8.36 7.40 3.90
CA ILE A 100 9.42 8.40 3.69
C ILE A 100 10.48 7.87 2.72
N GLU A 101 11.27 8.76 2.16
CA GLU A 101 12.44 8.37 1.39
C GLU A 101 13.51 7.72 2.28
N PRO A 102 14.26 6.70 1.83
CA PRO A 102 15.50 6.26 2.47
C PRO A 102 16.57 7.35 2.34
N ALA A 103 17.52 7.43 3.30
CA ALA A 103 18.52 8.49 3.27
C ALA A 103 19.66 8.25 2.26
N ASN A 104 20.04 7.01 2.02
CA ASN A 104 21.28 6.71 1.28
C ASN A 104 21.02 5.94 -0.04
N ASP A 105 20.34 4.83 0.03
CA ASP A 105 20.23 3.89 -1.09
C ASP A 105 18.78 3.72 -1.57
N PRO A 106 18.57 3.53 -2.88
CA PRO A 106 17.26 3.12 -3.40
C PRO A 106 16.77 1.84 -2.75
N TYR A 107 15.46 1.76 -2.57
CA TYR A 107 14.77 0.59 -2.03
C TYR A 107 13.56 0.25 -2.89
N CYS A 108 13.40 -1.02 -3.24
CA CYS A 108 12.23 -1.52 -3.93
C CYS A 108 11.59 -2.65 -3.11
N MET A 109 10.33 -2.49 -2.80
CA MET A 109 9.55 -3.51 -2.12
C MET A 109 9.18 -4.64 -3.10
N ARG A 110 8.97 -5.85 -2.61
CA ARG A 110 8.44 -6.93 -3.45
C ARG A 110 7.04 -6.59 -3.95
N TRP A 111 6.69 -7.08 -5.15
CA TRP A 111 5.31 -7.12 -5.61
C TRP A 111 4.46 -7.98 -4.69
N HIS A 112 3.25 -7.55 -4.40
CA HIS A 112 2.35 -8.29 -3.50
C HIS A 112 0.90 -7.85 -3.70
N ARG A 113 0.00 -8.70 -3.25
CA ARG A 113 -1.38 -8.37 -2.91
C ARG A 113 -1.47 -8.42 -1.38
N ASP A 114 -1.91 -7.36 -0.74
CA ASP A 114 -1.97 -7.32 0.72
C ASP A 114 -2.83 -8.45 1.28
N TRP A 115 -2.51 -8.83 2.49
CA TRP A 115 -3.01 -9.99 3.20
C TRP A 115 -2.49 -11.29 2.58
N ARG A 116 -2.84 -11.60 1.33
CA ARG A 116 -2.44 -12.84 0.65
C ARG A 116 -0.92 -13.09 0.69
N ASP A 117 -0.14 -12.07 0.40
CA ASP A 117 1.32 -12.20 0.25
C ASP A 117 2.11 -11.63 1.45
N ASN A 118 1.42 -11.07 2.47
CA ASN A 118 2.05 -10.40 3.60
C ASN A 118 1.76 -11.03 4.96
N ILE A 119 0.71 -11.87 5.08
CA ILE A 119 0.33 -12.49 6.35
C ILE A 119 0.73 -13.98 6.30
N PRO A 120 1.77 -14.39 7.03
CA PRO A 120 2.10 -15.79 7.19
C PRO A 120 0.92 -16.58 7.75
N GLY A 121 0.66 -17.75 7.20
CA GLY A 121 -0.43 -18.62 7.64
C GLY A 121 -1.83 -18.22 7.16
N LEU A 122 -1.97 -17.13 6.37
CA LEU A 122 -3.29 -16.75 5.85
C LEU A 122 -3.96 -17.92 5.12
N ASP A 123 -5.24 -18.12 5.37
CA ASP A 123 -6.06 -18.96 4.53
C ASP A 123 -6.35 -18.24 3.22
N VAL A 124 -5.68 -18.66 2.15
CA VAL A 124 -5.76 -18.00 0.85
C VAL A 124 -7.15 -18.18 0.24
N ARG A 125 -7.84 -19.30 0.49
CA ARG A 125 -9.20 -19.53 -0.03
C ARG A 125 -10.20 -18.57 0.60
N ASP A 126 -10.12 -18.36 1.92
CA ASP A 126 -10.96 -17.36 2.60
C ASP A 126 -10.68 -15.94 2.06
N TRP A 127 -9.43 -15.60 1.75
CA TRP A 127 -9.10 -14.33 1.09
C TRP A 127 -9.70 -14.23 -0.31
N GLU A 128 -9.65 -15.29 -1.11
CA GLU A 128 -10.21 -15.36 -2.47
C GLU A 128 -11.73 -15.19 -2.50
N GLU A 129 -12.43 -15.60 -1.46
CA GLU A 129 -13.88 -15.38 -1.33
C GLU A 129 -14.24 -13.89 -1.10
N HIS A 130 -13.30 -13.09 -0.61
CA HIS A 130 -13.56 -11.72 -0.16
C HIS A 130 -12.88 -10.63 -1.00
N TYR A 131 -11.82 -10.93 -1.75
CA TYR A 131 -10.99 -9.88 -2.38
C TYR A 131 -11.71 -9.08 -3.47
N LEU A 132 -12.78 -9.59 -4.04
CA LEU A 132 -13.60 -8.87 -5.03
C LEU A 132 -14.55 -7.84 -4.39
N ASP A 133 -14.89 -7.97 -3.12
CA ASP A 133 -15.81 -7.06 -2.43
C ASP A 133 -15.19 -5.66 -2.29
N PRO A 134 -15.78 -4.59 -2.88
CA PRO A 134 -15.24 -3.23 -2.82
C PRO A 134 -15.17 -2.64 -1.41
N ARG A 135 -15.87 -3.22 -0.45
CA ARG A 135 -15.83 -2.82 0.98
C ARG A 135 -14.59 -3.34 1.69
N MET A 136 -13.90 -4.33 1.10
CA MET A 136 -12.73 -5.00 1.67
C MET A 136 -11.44 -4.44 1.06
N PHE A 137 -10.33 -4.59 1.78
CA PHE A 137 -8.97 -4.38 1.28
C PHE A 137 -8.73 -2.99 0.66
N ASN A 138 -9.10 -1.94 1.39
CA ASN A 138 -8.92 -0.55 0.98
C ASN A 138 -7.78 0.12 1.73
N GLN A 139 -6.91 0.78 1.01
CA GLN A 139 -5.74 1.45 1.52
C GLN A 139 -5.59 2.85 0.91
N VAL A 140 -4.83 3.69 1.59
CA VAL A 140 -4.65 5.10 1.25
C VAL A 140 -3.18 5.44 1.14
N ASN A 141 -2.84 6.18 0.10
CA ASN A 141 -1.61 6.96 -0.01
C ASN A 141 -1.96 8.42 -0.27
N ALA A 142 -1.69 9.29 0.71
CA ALA A 142 -1.95 10.73 0.59
C ALA A 142 -0.62 11.50 0.57
N ALA A 143 -0.33 12.12 -0.56
CA ALA A 143 0.98 12.69 -0.85
C ALA A 143 1.14 14.10 -0.29
N LEU A 144 2.18 14.34 0.51
CA LEU A 144 2.54 15.67 0.99
C LEU A 144 3.59 16.35 0.09
N TYR A 145 4.26 15.60 -0.76
CA TYR A 145 5.16 16.02 -1.84
C TYR A 145 4.78 15.28 -3.10
N GLU A 146 5.36 15.62 -4.25
CA GLU A 146 5.22 14.79 -5.44
C GLU A 146 5.67 13.36 -5.15
N ASP A 147 4.77 12.37 -5.30
CA ASP A 147 5.05 10.96 -5.05
C ASP A 147 4.83 10.14 -6.31
N THR A 148 5.86 9.41 -6.70
CA THR A 148 5.87 8.50 -7.85
C THR A 148 6.34 7.09 -7.45
N CYS A 149 6.27 6.78 -6.16
CA CYS A 149 6.84 5.54 -5.62
C CYS A 149 5.92 4.33 -5.79
N THR A 150 4.59 4.53 -5.81
CA THR A 150 3.63 3.43 -5.86
C THR A 150 3.44 2.92 -7.28
N TRP A 151 3.65 1.62 -7.46
CA TRP A 151 3.37 0.90 -8.71
C TRP A 151 2.23 -0.09 -8.50
N VAL A 152 1.42 -0.27 -9.56
CA VAL A 152 0.24 -1.15 -9.54
C VAL A 152 0.11 -1.88 -10.87
N VAL A 153 -0.64 -3.00 -10.87
CA VAL A 153 -1.17 -3.60 -12.09
C VAL A 153 -2.67 -3.29 -12.14
N PRO A 154 -3.11 -2.25 -12.87
CA PRO A 154 -4.51 -1.86 -12.90
C PRO A 154 -5.43 -3.00 -13.31
N GLY A 155 -6.59 -3.11 -12.64
CA GLY A 155 -7.57 -4.16 -12.90
C GLY A 155 -7.23 -5.54 -12.32
N SER A 156 -6.02 -5.74 -11.77
CA SER A 156 -5.63 -7.03 -11.19
C SER A 156 -6.46 -7.45 -9.97
N HIS A 157 -7.12 -6.51 -9.30
CA HIS A 157 -8.04 -6.78 -8.19
C HIS A 157 -9.36 -7.45 -8.63
N LEU A 158 -9.64 -7.54 -9.93
CA LEU A 158 -10.86 -8.13 -10.49
C LEU A 158 -10.67 -9.58 -10.95
N ARG A 159 -9.48 -10.14 -10.81
CA ARG A 159 -9.12 -11.43 -11.38
C ARG A 159 -8.08 -12.18 -10.55
N PRO A 160 -7.99 -13.49 -10.67
CA PRO A 160 -6.85 -14.26 -10.18
C PRO A 160 -5.56 -13.85 -10.91
N ASP A 161 -4.44 -14.43 -10.50
CA ASP A 161 -3.15 -14.21 -11.17
C ASP A 161 -3.17 -14.81 -12.58
N THR A 162 -2.57 -14.09 -13.53
CA THR A 162 -2.39 -14.58 -14.90
C THR A 162 -1.23 -15.55 -14.99
N ASP A 163 -1.16 -16.35 -16.05
CA ASP A 163 -0.04 -17.27 -16.29
C ASP A 163 1.31 -16.57 -16.26
N ALA A 164 1.40 -15.36 -16.83
CA ALA A 164 2.61 -14.55 -16.81
C ALA A 164 3.01 -14.08 -15.39
N GLU A 165 2.06 -13.74 -14.55
CA GLU A 165 2.28 -13.38 -13.14
C GLU A 165 2.71 -14.61 -12.33
N ILE A 166 2.09 -15.77 -12.56
CA ILE A 166 2.43 -17.05 -11.93
C ILE A 166 3.85 -17.48 -12.28
N LEU A 167 4.20 -17.45 -13.55
CA LEU A 167 5.56 -17.80 -14.03
C LEU A 167 6.60 -16.80 -13.55
N ARG A 168 6.23 -15.52 -13.39
CA ARG A 168 7.15 -14.48 -12.88
C ARG A 168 7.42 -14.66 -11.37
N PHE A 169 6.43 -15.10 -10.61
CA PHE A 169 6.53 -15.29 -9.16
C PHE A 169 6.03 -16.68 -8.74
N PRO A 170 6.80 -17.74 -9.06
CA PRO A 170 6.40 -19.11 -8.76
C PRO A 170 6.46 -19.45 -7.26
N GLU A 171 7.21 -18.67 -6.49
CA GLU A 171 7.50 -18.98 -5.08
C GLU A 171 6.70 -18.08 -4.11
N ARG A 172 6.50 -18.58 -2.89
CA ARG A 172 6.00 -17.82 -1.75
C ARG A 172 6.92 -18.01 -0.53
N PRO A 173 7.23 -16.95 0.21
CA PRO A 173 6.92 -15.55 -0.09
C PRO A 173 7.60 -15.05 -1.37
N ILE A 174 6.96 -14.10 -2.07
CA ILE A 174 7.53 -13.49 -3.29
C ILE A 174 8.88 -12.83 -2.95
N PRO A 175 9.95 -13.11 -3.70
CA PRO A 175 11.25 -12.51 -3.44
C PRO A 175 11.28 -11.01 -3.80
N ALA A 176 11.91 -10.22 -2.95
CA ALA A 176 12.26 -8.83 -3.27
C ALA A 176 13.47 -8.79 -4.24
N PRO A 177 13.68 -7.66 -4.95
CA PRO A 177 14.91 -7.47 -5.71
C PRO A 177 16.15 -7.60 -4.83
N GLN A 178 17.21 -8.21 -5.36
CA GLN A 178 18.47 -8.40 -4.65
C GLN A 178 19.42 -7.25 -4.96
N PHE A 179 20.03 -6.66 -3.93
CA PHE A 179 20.88 -5.47 -4.06
C PHE A 179 22.30 -5.67 -3.55
N ASP A 180 22.68 -6.89 -3.17
CA ASP A 180 23.99 -7.19 -2.59
C ASP A 180 25.13 -6.80 -3.53
N GLY A 181 26.06 -5.99 -3.02
CA GLY A 181 27.22 -5.51 -3.79
C GLY A 181 26.91 -4.45 -4.84
N LEU A 182 25.66 -3.99 -4.98
CA LEU A 182 25.25 -3.01 -5.99
C LEU A 182 25.31 -1.58 -5.43
N GLY A 183 25.92 -0.66 -6.19
CA GLY A 183 25.83 0.77 -5.95
C GLY A 183 24.46 1.34 -6.36
N ALA A 184 24.15 2.59 -5.95
CA ALA A 184 22.84 3.22 -6.08
C ALA A 184 22.25 3.16 -7.51
N ALA A 185 23.03 3.49 -8.53
CA ALA A 185 22.56 3.46 -9.94
C ALA A 185 22.20 2.05 -10.42
N ALA A 186 22.96 1.02 -9.97
CA ALA A 186 22.65 -0.37 -10.32
C ALA A 186 21.39 -0.86 -9.58
N ARG A 187 21.20 -0.47 -8.31
CA ARG A 187 19.98 -0.76 -7.54
C ARG A 187 18.74 -0.16 -8.19
N GLU A 188 18.82 1.08 -8.68
CA GLU A 188 17.70 1.69 -9.42
C GLU A 188 17.33 0.92 -10.67
N ARG A 189 18.32 0.49 -11.45
CA ARG A 189 18.09 -0.30 -12.66
C ARG A 189 17.42 -1.63 -12.32
N VAL A 190 17.97 -2.36 -11.36
CA VAL A 190 17.39 -3.64 -10.89
C VAL A 190 15.96 -3.43 -10.38
N SER A 191 15.70 -2.32 -9.68
CA SER A 191 14.36 -1.99 -9.23
C SER A 191 13.41 -1.75 -10.39
N LEU A 192 13.81 -0.96 -11.40
CA LEU A 192 12.98 -0.68 -12.57
C LEU A 192 12.71 -1.96 -13.39
N ASP A 193 13.73 -2.76 -13.65
CA ASP A 193 13.58 -4.05 -14.35
C ASP A 193 12.60 -4.98 -13.59
N TYR A 194 12.69 -5.00 -12.28
CA TYR A 194 11.77 -5.78 -11.44
C TYR A 194 10.34 -5.25 -11.49
N LEU A 195 10.16 -3.93 -11.45
CA LEU A 195 8.83 -3.29 -11.50
C LEU A 195 8.16 -3.50 -12.86
N GLU A 196 8.90 -3.33 -13.94
CA GLU A 196 8.42 -3.49 -15.31
C GLU A 196 8.23 -4.96 -15.73
N SER A 197 8.69 -5.90 -14.91
CA SER A 197 8.56 -7.33 -15.20
C SER A 197 7.15 -7.87 -15.10
N LEU A 198 6.23 -7.18 -14.40
CA LEU A 198 4.82 -7.55 -14.42
C LEU A 198 4.09 -6.89 -15.60
N PRO A 199 3.42 -7.68 -16.46
CA PRO A 199 2.66 -7.14 -17.58
C PRO A 199 1.59 -6.13 -17.13
N GLY A 200 1.61 -4.96 -17.74
CA GLY A 200 0.64 -3.91 -17.44
C GLY A 200 0.95 -3.07 -16.19
N ALA A 201 2.10 -3.29 -15.54
CA ALA A 201 2.55 -2.48 -14.41
C ALA A 201 2.58 -0.98 -14.77
N LYS A 202 2.06 -0.16 -13.89
CA LYS A 202 1.99 1.30 -14.03
C LYS A 202 2.33 2.00 -12.74
N ARG A 203 2.94 3.16 -12.88
CA ARG A 203 3.23 4.06 -11.75
C ARG A 203 2.03 4.95 -11.47
N ILE A 204 1.65 5.07 -10.20
CA ILE A 204 0.71 6.10 -9.75
C ILE A 204 1.50 7.38 -9.54
N LEU A 205 1.00 8.48 -10.11
CA LEU A 205 1.61 9.81 -9.98
C LEU A 205 0.71 10.65 -9.09
N LEU A 206 1.26 11.18 -8.01
CA LEU A 206 0.56 12.04 -7.06
C LEU A 206 1.30 13.35 -6.92
N ASP A 207 0.57 14.45 -6.97
CA ASP A 207 1.06 15.76 -6.57
C ASP A 207 0.84 16.00 -5.07
N ALA A 208 1.50 17.02 -4.52
CA ALA A 208 1.27 17.41 -3.14
C ALA A 208 -0.20 17.81 -2.91
N GLY A 209 -0.85 17.16 -1.98
CA GLY A 209 -2.27 17.34 -1.66
C GLY A 209 -3.20 16.32 -2.31
N ASP A 210 -2.67 15.42 -3.12
CA ASP A 210 -3.44 14.32 -3.69
C ASP A 210 -3.66 13.19 -2.67
N TYR A 211 -4.81 12.53 -2.81
CA TYR A 211 -5.20 11.36 -2.02
C TYR A 211 -5.57 10.22 -2.97
N CYS A 212 -4.79 9.16 -2.94
CA CYS A 212 -5.06 7.94 -3.68
C CYS A 212 -5.77 6.93 -2.79
N LEU A 213 -7.01 6.58 -3.14
CA LEU A 213 -7.72 5.43 -2.59
C LEU A 213 -7.48 4.24 -3.52
N TYR A 214 -7.00 3.12 -3.00
CA TYR A 214 -6.74 1.94 -3.81
C TYR A 214 -7.13 0.64 -3.11
N ARG A 215 -7.45 -0.37 -3.91
CA ARG A 215 -7.67 -1.75 -3.50
C ARG A 215 -6.31 -2.40 -3.24
N ASN A 216 -5.98 -2.68 -1.99
CA ASN A 216 -4.70 -3.34 -1.71
C ASN A 216 -4.69 -4.85 -2.02
N ALA A 217 -5.82 -5.39 -2.50
CA ALA A 217 -5.91 -6.70 -3.15
C ALA A 217 -5.41 -6.69 -4.61
N LEU A 218 -5.18 -5.54 -5.26
CA LEU A 218 -4.49 -5.47 -6.55
C LEU A 218 -2.98 -5.72 -6.38
N TRP A 219 -2.30 -6.16 -7.43
CA TRP A 219 -0.86 -6.19 -7.46
C TRP A 219 -0.31 -4.78 -7.28
N HIS A 220 0.49 -4.58 -6.23
CA HIS A 220 1.13 -3.29 -5.97
C HIS A 220 2.49 -3.45 -5.31
N THR A 221 3.29 -2.38 -5.35
CA THR A 221 4.60 -2.30 -4.72
C THR A 221 5.06 -0.85 -4.57
N GLY A 222 6.14 -0.61 -3.84
CA GLY A 222 6.77 0.69 -3.66
C GLY A 222 8.23 0.71 -4.12
N ASN A 223 8.61 1.73 -4.91
CA ASN A 223 9.98 2.01 -5.31
C ASN A 223 10.41 3.36 -4.75
N TYR A 224 11.41 3.37 -3.90
CA TYR A 224 11.85 4.53 -3.12
C TYR A 224 13.24 4.96 -3.56
N THR A 225 13.42 6.27 -3.70
CA THR A 225 14.72 6.84 -4.05
C THR A 225 15.16 7.87 -3.01
N PRO A 226 16.45 7.93 -2.64
CA PRO A 226 16.94 8.83 -1.59
C PRO A 226 16.96 10.31 -1.99
N TYR A 227 17.02 10.60 -3.29
CA TYR A 227 17.14 11.96 -3.82
C TYR A 227 15.80 12.66 -4.04
N LYS A 228 14.67 11.97 -3.83
CA LYS A 228 13.33 12.55 -3.96
C LYS A 228 12.64 12.54 -2.60
N LYS A 229 12.43 13.73 -2.05
CA LYS A 229 11.73 13.91 -0.77
C LYS A 229 10.36 13.24 -0.84
N ARG A 230 10.04 12.45 0.17
CA ARG A 230 8.77 11.76 0.31
C ARG A 230 8.20 11.91 1.72
N ALA A 231 6.95 12.26 1.82
CA ALA A 231 6.13 12.06 3.00
C ALA A 231 4.71 11.73 2.49
N THR A 232 4.36 10.46 2.55
CA THR A 232 3.07 9.95 2.10
C THR A 232 2.36 9.36 3.29
N LEU A 233 1.23 9.95 3.67
CA LEU A 233 0.38 9.43 4.73
C LEU A 233 -0.22 8.11 4.26
N HIS A 234 0.00 7.05 5.05
CA HIS A 234 -0.42 5.70 4.72
C HIS A 234 -1.42 5.21 5.75
N ASP A 235 -2.64 5.02 5.31
CA ASP A 235 -3.78 4.71 6.16
C ASP A 235 -4.68 3.66 5.49
N GLY A 236 -5.75 3.28 6.14
CA GLY A 236 -6.77 2.39 5.63
C GLY A 236 -8.16 2.96 5.83
N THR A 237 -9.13 2.45 5.06
CA THR A 237 -10.55 2.70 5.31
C THR A 237 -11.14 1.45 5.94
N ASN A 238 -11.39 1.50 7.25
CA ASN A 238 -11.92 0.39 7.99
C ASN A 238 -13.45 0.48 8.10
N ASN A 239 -14.12 -0.64 7.91
CA ASN A 239 -15.54 -0.81 8.21
C ASN A 239 -15.73 -2.07 9.06
N THR A 240 -16.93 -2.26 9.59
CA THR A 240 -17.22 -3.40 10.47
C THR A 240 -16.98 -4.74 9.79
N ILE A 241 -17.38 -4.88 8.51
CA ILE A 241 -17.24 -6.12 7.73
C ILE A 241 -15.76 -6.50 7.62
N PHE A 242 -14.92 -5.54 7.23
CA PHE A 242 -13.48 -5.79 7.11
C PHE A 242 -12.82 -6.09 8.45
N LYS A 243 -13.18 -5.34 9.52
CA LYS A 243 -12.62 -5.55 10.87
C LYS A 243 -12.91 -6.95 11.41
N GLU A 244 -14.14 -7.41 11.27
CA GLU A 244 -14.56 -8.75 11.71
C GLU A 244 -13.82 -9.84 10.95
N TRP A 245 -13.75 -9.74 9.61
CA TRP A 245 -12.99 -10.65 8.78
C TRP A 245 -11.50 -10.65 9.15
N ALA A 246 -10.89 -9.47 9.25
CA ALA A 246 -9.47 -9.32 9.55
C ALA A 246 -9.06 -9.92 10.90
N GLN A 247 -9.92 -9.77 11.91
CA GLN A 247 -9.70 -10.39 13.23
C GLN A 247 -9.70 -11.90 13.14
N LYS A 248 -10.70 -12.48 12.49
CA LYS A 248 -10.82 -13.94 12.28
C LYS A 248 -9.66 -14.47 11.44
N ALA A 249 -9.35 -13.81 10.33
CA ALA A 249 -8.26 -14.22 9.43
C ALA A 249 -6.90 -14.25 10.14
N ARG A 250 -6.61 -13.26 11.00
CA ARG A 250 -5.37 -13.25 11.81
C ARG A 250 -5.32 -14.37 12.83
N GLN A 251 -6.43 -14.69 13.47
CA GLN A 251 -6.50 -15.81 14.42
C GLN A 251 -6.21 -17.13 13.71
N VAL A 252 -6.90 -17.41 12.60
CA VAL A 252 -6.69 -18.62 11.79
C VAL A 252 -5.24 -18.68 11.27
N ALA A 253 -4.71 -17.56 10.80
CA ALA A 253 -3.32 -17.48 10.34
C ALA A 253 -2.31 -17.85 11.44
N ALA A 254 -2.51 -17.36 12.66
CA ALA A 254 -1.64 -17.71 13.79
C ALA A 254 -1.70 -19.21 14.12
N GLU A 255 -2.89 -19.83 14.10
CA GLU A 255 -3.08 -21.26 14.32
C GLU A 255 -2.39 -22.09 13.22
N ARG A 256 -2.48 -21.66 11.95
CA ARG A 256 -1.83 -22.32 10.80
C ARG A 256 -0.30 -22.23 10.88
N VAL A 257 0.25 -21.07 11.25
CA VAL A 257 1.70 -20.91 11.49
C VAL A 257 2.17 -21.83 12.63
N ALA A 258 1.42 -21.92 13.71
CA ALA A 258 1.73 -22.83 14.82
C ALA A 258 1.70 -24.32 14.38
N ALA A 259 0.94 -24.66 13.35
CA ALA A 259 0.90 -25.98 12.75
C ALA A 259 1.96 -26.19 11.63
N GLY A 260 2.86 -25.22 11.40
CA GLY A 260 3.92 -25.30 10.38
C GLY A 260 3.48 -24.90 8.95
N LEU A 261 2.31 -24.28 8.78
CA LEU A 261 1.78 -23.82 7.50
C LEU A 261 1.98 -22.31 7.36
N GLU A 262 3.20 -21.87 7.07
CA GLU A 262 3.51 -20.43 6.99
C GLU A 262 3.08 -19.78 5.68
N TRP A 263 3.32 -20.47 4.55
CA TRP A 263 3.05 -19.90 3.22
C TRP A 263 2.35 -20.92 2.33
N GLU A 264 1.25 -20.49 1.75
CA GLU A 264 0.49 -21.22 0.75
C GLU A 264 0.60 -20.51 -0.60
N ASN A 265 0.93 -21.26 -1.65
CA ASN A 265 0.90 -20.71 -3.00
C ASN A 265 -0.45 -21.03 -3.65
N PRO A 266 -1.33 -20.04 -3.88
CA PRO A 266 -2.64 -20.24 -4.48
C PRO A 266 -2.56 -20.81 -5.91
N ASN A 267 -1.41 -20.67 -6.54
CA ASN A 267 -1.20 -21.01 -7.94
C ASN A 267 -0.49 -22.36 -8.15
N THR A 268 -0.33 -23.19 -7.12
CA THR A 268 0.47 -24.42 -7.18
C THR A 268 0.03 -25.35 -8.32
N GLU A 269 -1.27 -25.61 -8.45
CA GLU A 269 -1.80 -26.48 -9.50
C GLU A 269 -1.57 -25.90 -10.89
N ARG A 270 -1.89 -24.61 -11.07
CA ARG A 270 -1.70 -23.93 -12.35
C ARG A 270 -0.23 -23.80 -12.74
N LEU A 271 0.63 -23.54 -11.77
CA LEU A 271 2.09 -23.52 -12.00
C LEU A 271 2.59 -24.87 -12.50
N ALA A 272 2.15 -25.98 -11.90
CA ALA A 272 2.54 -27.31 -12.34
C ALA A 272 2.12 -27.59 -13.80
N GLU A 273 0.94 -27.13 -14.22
CA GLU A 273 0.49 -27.23 -15.62
C GLU A 273 1.34 -26.40 -16.59
N LEU A 274 1.84 -25.22 -16.13
CA LEU A 274 2.59 -24.31 -16.99
C LEU A 274 4.06 -24.73 -17.21
N ILE A 275 4.62 -25.49 -16.28
CA ILE A 275 6.05 -25.90 -16.33
C ILE A 275 6.25 -27.40 -16.65
N GLY A 276 5.18 -28.19 -16.60
CA GLY A 276 5.19 -29.65 -16.89
C GLY A 276 5.01 -29.93 -18.33
#